data_a2333374b7de5f593a195a82baa85e9c
#
_entry.id   a2333374b7de5f593a195a82baa85e9c
#
_cell.length_a   1.000
_cell.length_b   1.000
_cell.length_c   1.000
_cell.angle_alpha   90.00
_cell.angle_beta   90.00
_cell.angle_gamma   90.00
#
_symmetry.space_group_name_H-M   'P 1'
#
loop_
_entity.id
_entity.type
_entity.pdbx_description
1 polymer ?
#
loop_
_entity_poly.entity_id
_entity_poly.type
_entity_poly.pdbx_seq_one_letter_code
_entity_poly.pdbx_strand_id
1 'polypeptide(L)'
;MCIRDRYKTQSKSLQKISAVASHLPKLLLTNQVQRTIEDLNRKDFSVQKIIKLNSKHEINLAMSQISFIAHAYIWGGSKPRQVLPEVISKPWVELSNYLGRPPILSYASYCLDNWYKINPKKPISLDNVALINNFLGGVDEDWFVTIHVCIEDAASDAIEAGKKLSEMNKNNSNKDFLDELKKIKKSLKNVNSIFSKMPEKCDPYVYYHRVRPY
;
A
#
# COMPACT_ATOMS: atom_id res chain seq x y z
N MET A 1 -0.07 -15.74 -14.34
CA MET A 1 -0.87 -16.16 -13.18
C MET A 1 -1.69 -14.96 -12.73
N CYS A 2 -2.99 -14.99 -12.88
CA CYS A 2 -3.85 -13.85 -12.58
C CYS A 2 -3.87 -13.60 -11.06
N ILE A 3 -3.95 -12.33 -10.62
CA ILE A 3 -4.05 -11.96 -9.18
C ILE A 3 -5.15 -12.75 -8.49
N ARG A 4 -6.27 -12.99 -9.16
CA ARG A 4 -7.38 -13.82 -8.66
C ARG A 4 -6.95 -15.22 -8.20
N ASP A 5 -5.86 -15.80 -8.75
CA ASP A 5 -5.43 -17.15 -8.39
C ASP A 5 -4.59 -17.19 -7.09
N ARG A 6 -3.99 -16.08 -6.66
CA ARG A 6 -3.27 -16.00 -5.37
C ARG A 6 -4.22 -16.00 -4.15
N TYR A 7 -5.48 -15.65 -4.34
CA TYR A 7 -6.44 -15.45 -3.26
C TYR A 7 -7.40 -16.62 -3.06
N LYS A 8 -7.20 -17.76 -3.71
CA LYS A 8 -8.11 -18.94 -3.62
C LYS A 8 -8.16 -19.59 -2.23
N THR A 9 -7.18 -19.35 -1.38
CA THR A 9 -7.09 -19.94 -0.01
C THR A 9 -7.55 -19.01 1.10
N GLN A 10 -7.93 -17.78 0.78
CA GLN A 10 -8.28 -16.76 1.76
C GLN A 10 -9.60 -17.06 2.49
N SER A 11 -9.70 -16.57 3.73
CA SER A 11 -10.96 -16.57 4.46
C SER A 11 -12.06 -15.84 3.66
N LYS A 12 -13.32 -16.30 3.79
CA LYS A 12 -14.48 -15.64 3.15
C LYS A 12 -14.56 -14.14 3.50
N SER A 13 -14.14 -13.78 4.73
CA SER A 13 -14.11 -12.37 5.15
C SER A 13 -13.09 -11.56 4.35
N LEU A 14 -11.88 -12.09 4.12
CA LEU A 14 -10.88 -11.39 3.31
C LEU A 14 -11.31 -11.30 1.83
N GLN A 15 -11.92 -12.35 1.28
CA GLN A 15 -12.47 -12.33 -0.08
C GLN A 15 -13.52 -11.23 -0.27
N LYS A 16 -14.39 -11.00 0.74
CA LYS A 16 -15.40 -9.94 0.70
C LYS A 16 -14.78 -8.55 0.78
N ILE A 17 -13.80 -8.36 1.66
CA ILE A 17 -13.04 -7.10 1.74
C ILE A 17 -12.37 -6.83 0.39
N SER A 18 -11.67 -7.82 -0.17
CA SER A 18 -10.99 -7.71 -1.47
C SER A 18 -11.97 -7.40 -2.61
N ALA A 19 -13.17 -7.97 -2.58
CA ALA A 19 -14.21 -7.69 -3.57
C ALA A 19 -14.66 -6.21 -3.51
N VAL A 20 -14.90 -5.67 -2.32
CA VAL A 20 -15.25 -4.24 -2.16
C VAL A 20 -14.09 -3.36 -2.61
N ALA A 21 -12.88 -3.62 -2.13
CA ALA A 21 -11.70 -2.83 -2.46
C ALA A 21 -11.42 -2.79 -3.97
N SER A 22 -11.57 -3.91 -4.68
CA SER A 22 -11.38 -3.98 -6.14
C SER A 22 -12.42 -3.20 -6.94
N HIS A 23 -13.56 -2.87 -6.36
CA HIS A 23 -14.62 -2.09 -7.00
C HIS A 23 -14.59 -0.60 -6.64
N LEU A 24 -13.68 -0.15 -5.75
CA LEU A 24 -13.59 1.25 -5.33
C LEU A 24 -13.53 2.24 -6.49
N PRO A 25 -12.72 2.03 -7.54
CA PRO A 25 -12.69 2.97 -8.67
C PRO A 25 -14.07 3.17 -9.31
N LYS A 26 -14.82 2.09 -9.52
CA LYS A 26 -16.18 2.17 -10.08
C LYS A 26 -17.15 2.84 -9.10
N LEU A 27 -17.09 2.47 -7.82
CA LEU A 27 -17.99 3.00 -6.79
C LEU A 27 -17.79 4.50 -6.57
N LEU A 28 -16.55 4.97 -6.61
CA LEU A 28 -16.21 6.39 -6.49
C LEU A 28 -16.67 7.18 -7.73
N LEU A 29 -16.42 6.67 -8.93
CA LEU A 29 -16.87 7.30 -10.18
C LEU A 29 -18.38 7.42 -10.29
N THR A 30 -19.12 6.49 -9.69
CA THR A 30 -20.60 6.47 -9.74
C THR A 30 -21.26 7.07 -8.50
N ASN A 31 -20.49 7.62 -7.56
CA ASN A 31 -20.97 8.14 -6.26
C ASN A 31 -21.75 7.12 -5.43
N GLN A 32 -21.44 5.82 -5.59
CA GLN A 32 -22.16 4.74 -4.90
C GLN A 32 -21.39 4.15 -3.71
N VAL A 33 -20.18 4.63 -3.43
CA VAL A 33 -19.31 4.06 -2.40
C VAL A 33 -19.96 4.05 -1.01
N GLN A 34 -20.57 5.17 -0.60
CA GLN A 34 -21.17 5.30 0.73
C GLN A 34 -22.35 4.33 0.90
N ARG A 35 -23.28 4.34 -0.04
CA ARG A 35 -24.44 3.43 -0.04
C ARG A 35 -24.01 1.96 -0.03
N THR A 36 -23.07 1.59 -0.90
CA THR A 36 -22.59 0.20 -0.99
C THR A 36 -21.99 -0.28 0.33
N ILE A 37 -21.25 0.60 1.03
CA ILE A 37 -20.63 0.26 2.32
C ILE A 37 -21.69 0.20 3.44
N GLU A 38 -22.67 1.08 3.43
CA GLU A 38 -23.78 1.08 4.41
C GLU A 38 -24.66 -0.17 4.30
N ASP A 39 -24.78 -0.74 3.09
CA ASP A 39 -25.52 -1.98 2.82
C ASP A 39 -24.75 -3.27 3.22
N LEU A 40 -23.48 -3.17 3.62
CA LEU A 40 -22.67 -4.33 4.02
C LEU A 40 -23.12 -4.92 5.35
N ASN A 41 -23.11 -6.25 5.45
CA ASN A 41 -23.39 -6.93 6.69
C ASN A 41 -22.13 -7.05 7.55
N ARG A 42 -22.24 -6.65 8.83
CA ARG A 42 -21.13 -6.73 9.81
C ARG A 42 -20.51 -8.14 9.93
N LYS A 43 -21.29 -9.20 9.73
CA LYS A 43 -20.80 -10.60 9.78
C LYS A 43 -19.83 -10.93 8.64
N ASP A 44 -19.78 -10.09 7.62
CA ASP A 44 -18.93 -10.30 6.44
C ASP A 44 -17.45 -9.97 6.70
N PHE A 45 -17.15 -9.13 7.68
CA PHE A 45 -15.80 -8.66 8.03
C PHE A 45 -15.34 -9.16 9.41
N SER A 46 -15.14 -10.47 9.55
CA SER A 46 -14.64 -11.05 10.81
C SER A 46 -13.11 -11.03 10.85
N VAL A 47 -12.53 -10.12 11.62
CA VAL A 47 -11.07 -10.00 11.83
C VAL A 47 -10.47 -11.27 12.44
N GLN A 48 -11.14 -11.87 13.40
CA GLN A 48 -10.67 -13.11 14.03
C GLN A 48 -10.52 -14.26 13.03
N LYS A 49 -11.42 -14.35 12.03
CA LYS A 49 -11.29 -15.33 10.94
C LYS A 49 -10.14 -14.96 10.00
N ILE A 50 -9.91 -13.68 9.77
CA ILE A 50 -8.78 -13.21 8.95
C ILE A 50 -7.47 -13.60 9.64
N ILE A 51 -7.30 -13.27 10.92
CA ILE A 51 -6.08 -13.53 11.68
C ILE A 51 -5.79 -15.04 11.78
N LYS A 52 -6.81 -15.86 12.02
CA LYS A 52 -6.63 -17.31 12.18
C LYS A 52 -6.32 -18.06 10.88
N LEU A 53 -6.84 -17.59 9.76
CA LEU A 53 -6.83 -18.36 8.50
C LEU A 53 -5.89 -17.79 7.43
N ASN A 54 -5.23 -16.67 7.70
CA ASN A 54 -4.40 -16.00 6.70
C ASN A 54 -2.97 -15.80 7.20
N SER A 55 -2.05 -15.69 6.25
CA SER A 55 -0.65 -15.33 6.50
C SER A 55 -0.52 -13.86 6.94
N LYS A 56 0.63 -13.51 7.54
CA LYS A 56 0.93 -12.11 7.90
C LYS A 56 0.79 -11.16 6.71
N HIS A 57 1.17 -11.61 5.52
CA HIS A 57 1.03 -10.83 4.29
C HIS A 57 -0.45 -10.56 3.95
N GLU A 58 -1.31 -11.55 4.08
CA GLU A 58 -2.74 -11.40 3.83
C GLU A 58 -3.44 -10.53 4.90
N ILE A 59 -2.95 -10.57 6.14
CA ILE A 59 -3.44 -9.69 7.21
C ILE A 59 -3.05 -8.23 6.93
N ASN A 60 -1.82 -7.98 6.48
CA ASN A 60 -1.41 -6.65 6.03
C ASN A 60 -2.23 -6.17 4.83
N LEU A 61 -2.52 -7.04 3.88
CA LEU A 61 -3.40 -6.73 2.75
C LEU A 61 -4.81 -6.37 3.22
N ALA A 62 -5.38 -7.12 4.18
CA ALA A 62 -6.68 -6.79 4.76
C ALA A 62 -6.67 -5.40 5.42
N MET A 63 -5.60 -5.07 6.16
CA MET A 63 -5.43 -3.74 6.75
C MET A 63 -5.36 -2.65 5.68
N SER A 64 -4.58 -2.86 4.61
CA SER A 64 -4.51 -1.95 3.48
C SER A 64 -5.89 -1.75 2.86
N GLN A 65 -6.58 -2.82 2.51
CA GLN A 65 -7.89 -2.78 1.85
C GLN A 65 -8.97 -2.10 2.68
N ILE A 66 -9.04 -2.39 3.99
CA ILE A 66 -9.99 -1.72 4.88
C ILE A 66 -9.66 -0.23 5.00
N SER A 67 -8.36 0.13 5.01
CA SER A 67 -7.94 1.54 5.03
C SER A 67 -8.40 2.28 3.77
N PHE A 68 -8.22 1.68 2.59
CA PHE A 68 -8.75 2.24 1.32
C PHE A 68 -10.27 2.41 1.36
N ILE A 69 -11.01 1.39 1.82
CA ILE A 69 -12.47 1.42 1.92
C ILE A 69 -12.93 2.53 2.89
N ALA A 70 -12.27 2.66 4.04
CA ALA A 70 -12.59 3.67 5.04
C ALA A 70 -12.38 5.09 4.51
N HIS A 71 -11.25 5.35 3.85
CA HIS A 71 -10.96 6.65 3.22
C HIS A 71 -11.93 6.94 2.07
N ALA A 72 -12.19 5.97 1.20
CA ALA A 72 -13.18 6.11 0.13
C ALA A 72 -14.58 6.42 0.67
N TYR A 73 -14.98 5.84 1.81
CA TYR A 73 -16.26 6.16 2.46
C TYR A 73 -16.31 7.59 2.98
N ILE A 74 -15.24 8.04 3.65
CA ILE A 74 -15.17 9.39 4.23
C ILE A 74 -15.21 10.44 3.12
N TRP A 75 -14.38 10.29 2.09
CA TRP A 75 -14.11 11.33 1.11
C TRP A 75 -14.83 11.15 -0.23
N GLY A 76 -15.40 9.98 -0.49
CA GLY A 76 -15.98 9.61 -1.79
C GLY A 76 -17.40 10.14 -2.07
N GLY A 77 -17.92 11.03 -1.25
CA GLY A 77 -19.21 11.68 -1.46
C GLY A 77 -19.07 13.19 -1.71
N SER A 78 -20.19 13.86 -1.96
CA SER A 78 -20.23 15.32 -2.13
C SER A 78 -19.80 16.11 -0.88
N LYS A 79 -19.91 15.48 0.29
CA LYS A 79 -19.44 16.00 1.59
C LYS A 79 -18.74 14.90 2.37
N PRO A 80 -17.64 15.20 3.08
CA PRO A 80 -16.97 14.24 3.94
C PRO A 80 -17.90 13.70 5.02
N ARG A 81 -17.83 12.39 5.26
CA ARG A 81 -18.55 11.75 6.38
C ARG A 81 -17.79 11.96 7.69
N GLN A 82 -18.52 12.27 8.76
CA GLN A 82 -17.93 12.49 10.09
C GLN A 82 -17.78 11.20 10.90
N VAL A 83 -18.51 10.14 10.54
CA VAL A 83 -18.52 8.88 11.27
C VAL A 83 -18.44 7.71 10.30
N LEU A 84 -17.58 6.74 10.63
CA LEU A 84 -17.49 5.47 9.91
C LEU A 84 -18.53 4.49 10.42
N PRO A 85 -19.21 3.73 9.55
CA PRO A 85 -20.12 2.67 9.97
C PRO A 85 -19.36 1.55 10.69
N GLU A 86 -20.01 0.90 11.65
CA GLU A 86 -19.41 -0.15 12.47
C GLU A 86 -18.86 -1.34 11.65
N VAL A 87 -19.44 -1.59 10.48
CA VAL A 87 -18.99 -2.64 9.58
C VAL A 87 -17.55 -2.44 9.10
N ILE A 88 -17.06 -1.20 9.06
CA ILE A 88 -15.69 -0.83 8.69
C ILE A 88 -14.86 -0.46 9.92
N SER A 89 -15.38 0.40 10.82
CA SER A 89 -14.61 0.95 11.94
C SER A 89 -14.14 -0.13 12.91
N LYS A 90 -15.01 -1.09 13.27
CA LYS A 90 -14.63 -2.15 14.21
C LYS A 90 -13.52 -3.08 13.66
N PRO A 91 -13.67 -3.70 12.48
CA PRO A 91 -12.60 -4.53 11.93
C PRO A 91 -11.31 -3.73 11.67
N TRP A 92 -11.39 -2.45 11.31
CA TRP A 92 -10.20 -1.63 11.13
C TRP A 92 -9.44 -1.41 12.44
N VAL A 93 -10.13 -1.07 13.51
CA VAL A 93 -9.53 -0.92 14.85
C VAL A 93 -8.98 -2.25 15.38
N GLU A 94 -9.69 -3.37 15.20
CA GLU A 94 -9.21 -4.68 15.61
C GLU A 94 -7.92 -5.08 14.87
N LEU A 95 -7.85 -4.88 13.54
CA LEU A 95 -6.63 -5.13 12.76
C LEU A 95 -5.50 -4.19 13.15
N SER A 96 -5.80 -2.93 13.41
CA SER A 96 -4.84 -1.93 13.88
C SER A 96 -4.19 -2.34 15.19
N ASN A 97 -4.98 -2.78 16.16
CA ASN A 97 -4.49 -3.25 17.44
C ASN A 97 -3.64 -4.53 17.29
N TYR A 98 -4.07 -5.46 16.44
CA TYR A 98 -3.31 -6.69 16.19
C TYR A 98 -1.95 -6.42 15.54
N LEU A 99 -1.90 -5.48 14.60
CA LEU A 99 -0.67 -5.14 13.87
C LEU A 99 0.20 -4.09 14.58
N GLY A 100 -0.28 -3.48 15.67
CA GLY A 100 0.40 -2.36 16.33
C GLY A 100 0.51 -1.11 15.45
N ARG A 101 -0.46 -0.88 14.56
CA ARG A 101 -0.49 0.23 13.58
C ARG A 101 -1.76 1.06 13.79
N PRO A 102 -1.72 2.40 13.66
CA PRO A 102 -2.92 3.23 13.79
C PRO A 102 -3.95 2.94 12.68
N PRO A 103 -5.27 3.13 12.94
CA PRO A 103 -6.32 2.98 11.94
C PRO A 103 -6.37 4.21 11.01
N ILE A 104 -5.39 4.30 10.16
CA ILE A 104 -5.25 5.32 9.11
C ILE A 104 -4.75 4.66 7.82
N LEU A 105 -4.98 5.29 6.68
CA LEU A 105 -4.32 4.90 5.45
C LEU A 105 -2.87 5.40 5.51
N SER A 106 -2.00 4.59 6.08
CA SER A 106 -0.58 4.90 6.20
C SER A 106 0.15 4.70 4.87
N TYR A 107 1.35 5.27 4.75
CA TYR A 107 2.25 5.01 3.63
C TYR A 107 2.49 3.50 3.39
N ALA A 108 2.61 2.73 4.48
CA ALA A 108 2.72 1.27 4.37
C ALA A 108 1.48 0.65 3.71
N SER A 109 0.27 1.06 4.08
CA SER A 109 -0.96 0.55 3.48
C SER A 109 -1.17 1.02 2.04
N TYR A 110 -0.77 2.28 1.72
CA TYR A 110 -0.98 2.87 0.40
C TYR A 110 0.06 2.40 -0.63
N CYS A 111 1.34 2.25 -0.22
CA CYS A 111 2.44 1.88 -1.11
C CYS A 111 3.01 0.49 -0.81
N LEU A 112 3.49 0.22 0.42
CA LEU A 112 4.34 -0.94 0.69
C LEU A 112 3.59 -2.28 0.72
N ASP A 113 2.33 -2.29 1.16
CA ASP A 113 1.46 -3.48 1.20
C ASP A 113 0.49 -3.55 0.00
N ASN A 114 0.63 -2.66 -1.00
CA ASN A 114 -0.36 -2.45 -2.07
C ASN A 114 0.15 -2.77 -3.48
N TRP A 115 1.11 -3.65 -3.62
CA TRP A 115 1.69 -3.97 -4.93
C TRP A 115 2.02 -5.46 -5.09
N TYR A 116 2.26 -5.84 -6.35
CA TYR A 116 2.76 -7.16 -6.71
C TYR A 116 3.66 -7.08 -7.96
N LYS A 117 4.53 -8.08 -8.13
CA LYS A 117 5.31 -8.21 -9.38
C LYS A 117 4.46 -8.81 -10.48
N ILE A 118 4.42 -8.16 -11.65
CA ILE A 118 3.77 -8.69 -12.85
C ILE A 118 4.43 -10.02 -13.26
N ASN A 119 5.75 -10.04 -13.29
CA ASN A 119 6.53 -11.27 -13.46
C ASN A 119 7.31 -11.56 -12.16
N PRO A 120 6.93 -12.59 -11.38
CA PRO A 120 7.60 -12.93 -10.13
C PRO A 120 9.09 -13.26 -10.25
N LYS A 121 9.55 -13.69 -11.44
CA LYS A 121 10.94 -14.07 -11.70
C LYS A 121 11.87 -12.88 -12.00
N LYS A 122 11.29 -11.72 -12.34
CA LYS A 122 12.05 -10.49 -12.58
C LYS A 122 12.22 -9.66 -11.29
N PRO A 123 13.25 -8.80 -11.22
CA PRO A 123 13.42 -7.87 -10.10
C PRO A 123 12.26 -6.87 -10.04
N ILE A 124 12.18 -6.12 -8.93
CA ILE A 124 11.33 -4.95 -8.79
C ILE A 124 11.83 -3.88 -9.77
N SER A 125 10.93 -3.33 -10.58
CA SER A 125 11.23 -2.28 -11.56
C SER A 125 9.93 -1.58 -11.97
N LEU A 126 10.02 -0.40 -12.57
CA LEU A 126 8.88 0.42 -12.97
C LEU A 126 7.92 -0.26 -13.96
N ASP A 127 8.40 -1.21 -14.72
CA ASP A 127 7.63 -2.02 -15.69
C ASP A 127 7.22 -3.40 -15.14
N ASN A 128 7.62 -3.72 -13.90
CA ASN A 128 7.33 -5.02 -13.29
C ASN A 128 6.55 -4.92 -11.96
N VAL A 129 6.05 -3.75 -11.61
CA VAL A 129 5.20 -3.51 -10.44
C VAL A 129 3.80 -3.11 -10.90
N ALA A 130 2.79 -3.64 -10.24
CA ALA A 130 1.40 -3.21 -10.39
C ALA A 130 0.71 -3.14 -9.05
N LEU A 131 -0.33 -2.32 -8.94
CA LEU A 131 -1.08 -2.10 -7.71
C LEU A 131 -2.15 -3.17 -7.50
N ILE A 132 -2.47 -3.41 -6.24
CA ILE A 132 -3.56 -4.29 -5.81
C ILE A 132 -4.86 -3.48 -5.68
N ASN A 133 -4.80 -2.31 -5.07
CA ASN A 133 -5.93 -1.43 -4.80
C ASN A 133 -5.67 -0.03 -5.34
N ASN A 134 -6.73 0.62 -5.81
CA ASN A 134 -6.75 2.00 -6.28
C ASN A 134 -7.97 2.73 -5.72
N PHE A 135 -7.89 4.06 -5.60
CA PHE A 135 -9.07 4.89 -5.39
C PHE A 135 -9.80 5.10 -6.71
N LEU A 136 -9.17 5.72 -7.67
CA LEU A 136 -9.78 5.99 -8.97
C LEU A 136 -9.21 5.13 -10.09
N GLY A 137 -8.02 4.60 -9.89
CA GLY A 137 -7.25 3.96 -10.95
C GLY A 137 -6.71 4.99 -11.95
N GLY A 138 -6.03 4.47 -12.96
CA GLY A 138 -5.41 5.30 -13.98
C GLY A 138 -3.92 5.49 -13.76
N VAL A 139 -3.28 6.01 -14.80
CA VAL A 139 -1.82 6.03 -14.91
C VAL A 139 -1.16 6.88 -13.82
N ASP A 140 -1.81 7.97 -13.39
CA ASP A 140 -1.23 8.89 -12.40
C ASP A 140 -1.11 8.24 -11.02
N GLU A 141 -2.18 7.56 -10.56
CA GLU A 141 -2.20 6.85 -9.29
C GLU A 141 -1.25 5.65 -9.31
N ASP A 142 -1.32 4.84 -10.38
CA ASP A 142 -0.46 3.66 -10.56
C ASP A 142 1.01 4.05 -10.59
N TRP A 143 1.36 5.09 -11.34
CA TRP A 143 2.73 5.53 -11.49
C TRP A 143 3.30 6.10 -10.19
N PHE A 144 2.50 6.90 -9.47
CA PHE A 144 2.89 7.44 -8.17
C PHE A 144 3.32 6.32 -7.22
N VAL A 145 2.47 5.32 -7.03
CA VAL A 145 2.78 4.21 -6.10
C VAL A 145 3.92 3.34 -6.63
N THR A 146 3.96 3.06 -7.94
CA THR A 146 5.05 2.27 -8.56
C THR A 146 6.41 2.93 -8.34
N ILE A 147 6.52 4.25 -8.53
CA ILE A 147 7.74 5.02 -8.25
C ILE A 147 8.15 4.84 -6.78
N HIS A 148 7.21 4.95 -5.83
CA HIS A 148 7.51 4.81 -4.41
C HIS A 148 7.98 3.39 -4.06
N VAL A 149 7.35 2.35 -4.60
CA VAL A 149 7.81 0.95 -4.41
C VAL A 149 9.24 0.77 -4.91
N CYS A 150 9.56 1.30 -6.09
CA CYS A 150 10.89 1.20 -6.65
C CYS A 150 11.94 2.04 -5.90
N ILE A 151 11.54 3.19 -5.32
CA ILE A 151 12.40 4.01 -4.45
C ILE A 151 12.75 3.23 -3.17
N GLU A 152 11.78 2.61 -2.53
CA GLU A 152 12.00 1.83 -1.32
C GLU A 152 12.91 0.62 -1.55
N ASP A 153 12.71 -0.08 -2.67
CA ASP A 153 13.61 -1.17 -3.09
C ASP A 153 15.04 -0.65 -3.30
N ALA A 154 15.19 0.44 -4.04
CA ALA A 154 16.51 1.06 -4.30
C ALA A 154 17.18 1.65 -3.05
N ALA A 155 16.39 2.06 -2.04
CA ALA A 155 16.90 2.60 -0.78
C ALA A 155 17.37 1.50 0.20
N SER A 156 16.99 0.25 -0.01
CA SER A 156 17.29 -0.87 0.90
C SER A 156 18.79 -1.02 1.21
N ASP A 157 19.64 -0.90 0.18
CA ASP A 157 21.11 -0.96 0.34
C ASP A 157 21.66 0.19 1.20
N ALA A 158 21.06 1.40 1.10
CA ALA A 158 21.46 2.54 1.92
C ALA A 158 21.06 2.33 3.38
N ILE A 159 19.88 1.78 3.63
CA ILE A 159 19.38 1.48 4.99
C ILE A 159 20.27 0.43 5.65
N GLU A 160 20.59 -0.65 4.92
CA GLU A 160 21.47 -1.71 5.42
C GLU A 160 22.89 -1.17 5.70
N ALA A 161 23.46 -0.39 4.80
CA ALA A 161 24.77 0.23 4.98
C ALA A 161 24.77 1.22 6.15
N GLY A 162 23.69 2.03 6.31
CA GLY A 162 23.53 2.92 7.45
C GLY A 162 23.48 2.18 8.79
N LYS A 163 22.76 1.05 8.84
CA LYS A 163 22.75 0.17 10.02
C LYS A 163 24.14 -0.34 10.33
N LYS A 164 24.88 -0.87 9.36
CA LYS A 164 26.26 -1.34 9.56
C LYS A 164 27.16 -0.22 10.07
N LEU A 165 27.06 0.98 9.50
CA LEU A 165 27.83 2.14 9.97
C LEU A 165 27.52 2.50 11.42
N SER A 166 26.27 2.41 11.86
CA SER A 166 25.88 2.68 13.26
C SER A 166 26.44 1.66 14.25
N GLU A 167 26.77 0.46 13.80
CA GLU A 167 27.35 -0.62 14.60
C GLU A 167 28.89 -0.62 14.58
N MET A 168 29.53 0.18 13.71
CA MET A 168 31.00 0.28 13.61
C MET A 168 31.60 0.99 14.81
N ASN A 169 32.79 0.55 15.20
CA ASN A 169 33.58 1.09 16.31
C ASN A 169 35.04 1.36 15.88
N LYS A 170 35.91 1.80 16.83
CA LYS A 170 37.30 2.15 16.58
C LYS A 170 38.16 1.00 16.00
N ASN A 171 37.68 -0.24 16.07
CA ASN A 171 38.43 -1.40 15.55
C ASN A 171 38.14 -1.63 14.06
N ASN A 172 37.12 -0.97 13.48
CA ASN A 172 36.83 -1.06 12.06
C ASN A 172 37.81 -0.21 11.24
N SER A 173 38.18 -0.68 10.09
CA SER A 173 39.10 0.05 9.21
C SER A 173 38.38 1.24 8.52
N ASN A 174 39.15 2.30 8.24
CA ASN A 174 38.68 3.42 7.44
C ASN A 174 38.18 2.96 6.06
N LYS A 175 38.73 1.87 5.53
CA LYS A 175 38.28 1.29 4.25
C LYS A 175 36.85 0.75 4.36
N ASP A 176 36.56 -0.02 5.42
CA ASP A 176 35.21 -0.59 5.61
C ASP A 176 34.16 0.52 5.73
N PHE A 177 34.49 1.57 6.49
CA PHE A 177 33.65 2.76 6.64
C PHE A 177 33.39 3.44 5.29
N LEU A 178 34.45 3.66 4.48
CA LEU A 178 34.30 4.27 3.15
C LEU A 178 33.51 3.40 2.19
N ASP A 179 33.62 2.08 2.27
CA ASP A 179 32.88 1.18 1.39
C ASP A 179 31.39 1.17 1.69
N GLU A 180 30.96 1.25 2.96
CA GLU A 180 29.54 1.42 3.30
C GLU A 180 29.03 2.82 2.87
N LEU A 181 29.80 3.89 3.01
CA LEU A 181 29.43 5.21 2.49
C LEU A 181 29.26 5.23 0.95
N LYS A 182 30.08 4.48 0.21
CA LYS A 182 29.93 4.33 -1.25
C LYS A 182 28.63 3.62 -1.61
N LYS A 183 28.20 2.61 -0.83
CA LYS A 183 26.93 1.92 -1.03
C LYS A 183 25.76 2.91 -0.82
N ILE A 184 25.76 3.68 0.26
CA ILE A 184 24.76 4.73 0.51
C ILE A 184 24.70 5.70 -0.67
N LYS A 185 25.86 6.24 -1.09
CA LYS A 185 25.92 7.17 -2.22
C LYS A 185 25.36 6.58 -3.50
N LYS A 186 25.67 5.30 -3.81
CA LYS A 186 25.16 4.60 -4.99
C LYS A 186 23.64 4.42 -4.91
N SER A 187 23.14 3.95 -3.77
CA SER A 187 21.71 3.76 -3.53
C SER A 187 20.92 5.06 -3.67
N LEU A 188 21.38 6.16 -3.03
CA LEU A 188 20.74 7.47 -3.14
C LEU A 188 20.73 8.03 -4.57
N LYS A 189 21.77 7.76 -5.37
CA LYS A 189 21.76 8.11 -6.80
C LYS A 189 20.68 7.35 -7.55
N ASN A 190 20.50 6.05 -7.27
CA ASN A 190 19.45 5.24 -7.88
C ASN A 190 18.05 5.74 -7.47
N VAL A 191 17.84 6.02 -6.17
CA VAL A 191 16.61 6.61 -5.65
C VAL A 191 16.28 7.91 -6.40
N ASN A 192 17.24 8.82 -6.53
CA ASN A 192 17.03 10.09 -7.25
C ASN A 192 16.71 9.88 -8.74
N SER A 193 17.38 8.92 -9.39
CA SER A 193 17.11 8.55 -10.78
C SER A 193 15.71 7.99 -11.00
N ILE A 194 15.20 7.21 -10.05
CA ILE A 194 13.82 6.69 -10.09
C ILE A 194 12.83 7.80 -9.81
N PHE A 195 13.07 8.61 -8.78
CA PHE A 195 12.18 9.72 -8.39
C PHE A 195 12.02 10.75 -9.49
N SER A 196 13.10 11.08 -10.23
CA SER A 196 13.05 12.02 -11.34
C SER A 196 12.13 11.59 -12.49
N LYS A 197 11.71 10.33 -12.53
CA LYS A 197 10.73 9.82 -13.50
C LYS A 197 9.28 10.04 -13.09
N MET A 198 9.02 10.58 -11.89
CA MET A 198 7.65 10.85 -11.43
C MET A 198 6.82 11.63 -12.45
N PRO A 199 7.32 12.74 -13.04
CA PRO A 199 6.56 13.55 -14.01
C PRO A 199 6.31 12.87 -15.36
N GLU A 200 6.95 11.73 -15.63
CA GLU A 200 6.76 11.04 -16.93
C GLU A 200 5.32 10.54 -17.13
N LYS A 201 4.65 10.12 -16.05
CA LYS A 201 3.29 9.54 -16.11
C LYS A 201 2.38 9.96 -14.95
N CYS A 202 2.85 10.77 -14.01
CA CYS A 202 2.04 11.33 -12.94
C CYS A 202 1.95 12.84 -13.12
N ASP A 203 0.82 13.29 -13.66
CA ASP A 203 0.52 14.72 -13.76
C ASP A 203 0.21 15.25 -12.35
N PRO A 204 0.94 16.27 -11.85
CA PRO A 204 0.75 16.79 -10.51
C PRO A 204 -0.63 17.39 -10.27
N TYR A 205 -1.26 17.98 -11.28
CA TYR A 205 -2.61 18.54 -11.18
C TYR A 205 -3.66 17.42 -11.07
N VAL A 206 -3.55 16.40 -11.94
CA VAL A 206 -4.46 15.24 -11.90
C VAL A 206 -4.33 14.51 -10.56
N TYR A 207 -3.10 14.21 -10.13
CA TYR A 207 -2.87 13.52 -8.86
C TYR A 207 -3.40 14.34 -7.67
N TYR A 208 -3.07 15.64 -7.60
CA TYR A 208 -3.46 16.52 -6.50
C TYR A 208 -4.98 16.68 -6.38
N HIS A 209 -5.68 16.86 -7.49
CA HIS A 209 -7.11 17.16 -7.48
C HIS A 209 -8.01 15.93 -7.53
N ARG A 210 -7.51 14.80 -8.03
CA ARG A 210 -8.35 13.59 -8.21
C ARG A 210 -8.00 12.43 -7.30
N VAL A 211 -6.74 12.19 -7.00
CA VAL A 211 -6.31 11.03 -6.19
C VAL A 211 -6.11 11.44 -4.73
N ARG A 212 -5.36 12.51 -4.49
CA ARG A 212 -5.00 12.97 -3.15
C ARG A 212 -6.17 13.33 -2.22
N PRO A 213 -7.36 13.72 -2.68
CA PRO A 213 -8.51 13.98 -1.80
C PRO A 213 -8.95 12.77 -0.97
N TYR A 214 -8.64 11.57 -1.38
CA TYR A 214 -8.93 10.32 -0.65
C TYR A 214 -7.80 10.00 0.33
#